data_ff1ec4bb0c7c5565587dcb94b8cb22a5
#
_entry.id   ff1ec4bb0c7c5565587dcb94b8cb22a5
#
_cell.length_a   1.000
_cell.length_b   1.000
_cell.length_c   1.000
_cell.angle_alpha   90.00
_cell.angle_beta   90.00
_cell.angle_gamma   90.00
#
_symmetry.space_group_name_H-M   'P 1'
#
loop_
_entity.id
_entity.type
_entity.pdbx_description
1 polymer ?
#
loop_
_entity_poly.entity_id
_entity_poly.type
_entity_poly.pdbx_seq_one_letter_code
_entity_poly.pdbx_strand_id
1 'polypeptide(L)'
;MQEVAANKPREKAGAHTMARYGFQVHASILKILEVHRTGADYRAVFDHFDDLMMLDRSEQPEKVGFFQIKSQDKGEWTLAALTAKKGKSKPATFLGRLYHHMDAFGVMVSCLGFVSNLGFKLKLIDGTETTADNLVIPSSQLHPDVMAVLRGAVAKDGVGNTAVDGSQLFVFERIGLGLIEQDKFVKGALVEFIHEREDAHYIPVISLYETLRGSVFTKSGVTEEFTTEAEFYDRKTLSRADVETMFLRATSGRRFLDNWGTIAGDLTANGMRSRRMIVLKNSCILYIKARSVGEPGATAFNAAARDIIIAHQTEIDSYETLPEIVAQLEKWLPSDYEHREGALYVESFEAIG
;
A
#
# COMPACT_ATOMS: atom_id res chain seq x y z
N MET A 1 -4.27 38.66 10.21
CA MET A 1 -4.39 37.24 10.52
C MET A 1 -5.81 36.90 11.00
N GLN A 2 -6.43 37.60 11.95
CA GLN A 2 -7.80 37.34 12.38
C GLN A 2 -8.84 37.49 11.26
N GLU A 3 -8.74 38.51 10.41
CA GLU A 3 -9.64 38.69 9.25
C GLU A 3 -9.50 37.60 8.19
N VAL A 4 -8.30 37.04 7.99
CA VAL A 4 -8.06 35.93 7.04
C VAL A 4 -8.72 34.63 7.56
N ALA A 5 -8.66 34.38 8.86
CA ALA A 5 -9.27 33.23 9.49
C ALA A 5 -10.82 33.31 9.58
N ALA A 6 -11.37 34.51 9.65
CA ALA A 6 -12.80 34.75 9.71
C ALA A 6 -13.52 34.61 8.35
N ASN A 7 -12.78 34.76 7.24
CA ASN A 7 -13.34 34.64 5.90
C ASN A 7 -13.43 33.16 5.48
N LYS A 8 -14.62 32.71 5.12
CA LYS A 8 -14.83 31.37 4.58
C LYS A 8 -14.15 31.28 3.20
N PRO A 9 -13.37 30.22 2.93
CA PRO A 9 -12.78 30.01 1.62
C PRO A 9 -13.86 29.94 0.54
N ARG A 10 -13.66 30.66 -0.56
CA ARG A 10 -14.61 30.70 -1.70
C ARG A 10 -14.75 29.33 -2.38
N GLU A 11 -13.66 28.56 -2.41
CA GLU A 11 -13.59 27.25 -3.05
C GLU A 11 -13.11 26.20 -2.05
N LYS A 12 -13.90 25.14 -1.91
CA LYS A 12 -13.55 23.94 -1.13
C LYS A 12 -13.31 22.69 -2.02
N ALA A 13 -13.55 22.83 -3.33
CA ALA A 13 -13.51 21.70 -4.27
C ALA A 13 -12.15 20.99 -4.26
N GLY A 14 -11.03 21.72 -4.25
CA GLY A 14 -9.70 21.14 -4.20
C GLY A 14 -9.44 20.32 -2.94
N ALA A 15 -9.79 20.87 -1.76
CA ALA A 15 -9.61 20.16 -0.48
C ALA A 15 -10.48 18.89 -0.42
N HIS A 16 -11.74 18.95 -0.89
CA HIS A 16 -12.61 17.77 -0.96
C HIS A 16 -12.09 16.72 -1.94
N THR A 17 -11.56 17.13 -3.09
CA THR A 17 -10.96 16.20 -4.06
C THR A 17 -9.75 15.50 -3.47
N MET A 18 -8.85 16.25 -2.82
CA MET A 18 -7.67 15.71 -2.15
C MET A 18 -8.03 14.72 -1.03
N ALA A 19 -9.03 15.06 -0.21
CA ALA A 19 -9.48 14.17 0.87
C ALA A 19 -10.06 12.85 0.33
N ARG A 20 -10.83 12.92 -0.77
CA ARG A 20 -11.41 11.73 -1.43
C ARG A 20 -10.36 10.88 -2.12
N TYR A 21 -9.39 11.50 -2.78
CA TYR A 21 -8.27 10.80 -3.35
C TYR A 21 -7.40 10.14 -2.27
N GLY A 22 -7.11 10.88 -1.18
CA GLY A 22 -6.47 10.31 0.00
C GLY A 22 -7.21 9.08 0.55
N PHE A 23 -8.55 9.14 0.59
CA PHE A 23 -9.38 8.01 0.99
C PHE A 23 -9.18 6.79 0.07
N GLN A 24 -9.14 6.97 -1.25
CA GLN A 24 -8.88 5.88 -2.20
C GLN A 24 -7.53 5.22 -1.96
N VAL A 25 -6.47 6.04 -1.78
CA VAL A 25 -5.11 5.54 -1.47
C VAL A 25 -5.11 4.72 -0.18
N HIS A 26 -5.69 5.25 0.89
CA HIS A 26 -5.70 4.58 2.18
C HIS A 26 -6.58 3.32 2.20
N ALA A 27 -7.73 3.35 1.53
CA ALA A 27 -8.57 2.17 1.36
C ALA A 27 -7.87 1.07 0.57
N SER A 28 -7.13 1.44 -0.48
CA SER A 28 -6.31 0.49 -1.25
C SER A 28 -5.23 -0.17 -0.39
N ILE A 29 -4.56 0.60 0.50
CA ILE A 29 -3.60 0.02 1.45
C ILE A 29 -4.28 -0.99 2.38
N LEU A 30 -5.44 -0.65 2.95
CA LEU A 30 -6.18 -1.57 3.82
C LEU A 30 -6.57 -2.86 3.09
N LYS A 31 -7.02 -2.77 1.84
CA LYS A 31 -7.32 -3.95 1.00
C LYS A 31 -6.07 -4.79 0.72
N ILE A 32 -4.93 -4.15 0.46
CA ILE A 32 -3.65 -4.85 0.31
C ILE A 32 -3.30 -5.61 1.59
N LEU A 33 -3.39 -4.98 2.76
CA LEU A 33 -3.09 -5.62 4.04
C LEU A 33 -4.04 -6.79 4.33
N GLU A 34 -5.33 -6.65 3.98
CA GLU A 34 -6.32 -7.72 4.12
C GLU A 34 -5.92 -8.96 3.30
N VAL A 35 -5.63 -8.79 2.01
CA VAL A 35 -5.22 -9.91 1.15
C VAL A 35 -3.84 -10.44 1.56
N HIS A 36 -2.93 -9.55 1.99
CA HIS A 36 -1.59 -9.95 2.44
C HIS A 36 -1.63 -10.88 3.66
N ARG A 37 -2.59 -10.68 4.60
CA ARG A 37 -2.83 -11.56 5.77
C ARG A 37 -3.18 -12.99 5.38
N THR A 38 -3.79 -13.20 4.23
CA THR A 38 -4.18 -14.56 3.80
C THR A 38 -3.00 -15.45 3.43
N GLY A 39 -1.82 -14.90 3.23
CA GLY A 39 -0.64 -15.61 2.73
C GLY A 39 -0.68 -15.88 1.21
N ALA A 40 -1.81 -15.67 0.53
CA ALA A 40 -1.93 -15.88 -0.90
C ALA A 40 -1.10 -14.86 -1.71
N ASP A 41 -0.64 -15.26 -2.88
CA ASP A 41 -0.04 -14.32 -3.85
C ASP A 41 -1.11 -13.37 -4.38
N TYR A 42 -0.69 -12.18 -4.80
CA TYR A 42 -1.54 -11.18 -5.43
C TYR A 42 -0.73 -10.13 -6.18
N ARG A 43 -1.44 -9.39 -7.05
CA ARG A 43 -0.95 -8.13 -7.61
C ARG A 43 -2.08 -7.09 -7.57
N ALA A 44 -1.84 -5.99 -6.88
CA ALA A 44 -2.73 -4.83 -6.84
C ALA A 44 -2.40 -3.89 -8.00
N VAL A 45 -3.42 -3.44 -8.75
CA VAL A 45 -3.32 -2.48 -9.86
C VAL A 45 -4.13 -1.24 -9.50
N PHE A 46 -3.56 -0.04 -9.64
CA PHE A 46 -4.15 1.20 -9.15
C PHE A 46 -4.64 2.08 -10.29
N ASP A 47 -5.89 2.57 -10.17
CA ASP A 47 -6.51 3.57 -11.05
C ASP A 47 -6.26 3.29 -12.55
N HIS A 48 -6.59 2.08 -12.99
CA HIS A 48 -6.41 1.64 -14.37
C HIS A 48 -7.75 1.34 -15.03
N PHE A 49 -8.46 0.30 -14.62
CA PHE A 49 -9.84 0.03 -15.04
C PHE A 49 -10.87 0.48 -14.00
N ASP A 50 -10.48 0.44 -12.72
CA ASP A 50 -11.25 0.95 -11.58
C ASP A 50 -10.28 1.51 -10.52
N ASP A 51 -10.80 2.04 -9.41
CA ASP A 51 -9.98 2.65 -8.35
C ASP A 51 -8.90 1.66 -7.84
N LEU A 52 -9.26 0.36 -7.73
CA LEU A 52 -8.34 -0.73 -7.39
C LEU A 52 -8.74 -2.02 -8.11
N MET A 53 -7.78 -2.76 -8.65
CA MET A 53 -7.94 -4.14 -9.10
C MET A 53 -7.03 -5.05 -8.27
N MET A 54 -7.51 -6.25 -7.95
CA MET A 54 -6.73 -7.28 -7.28
C MET A 54 -6.68 -8.53 -8.16
N LEU A 55 -5.52 -8.84 -8.66
CA LEU A 55 -5.24 -10.10 -9.37
C LEU A 55 -4.89 -11.17 -8.32
N ASP A 56 -5.33 -12.39 -8.53
CA ASP A 56 -5.13 -13.52 -7.62
C ASP A 56 -3.68 -14.05 -7.59
N ARG A 57 -2.83 -13.58 -8.51
CA ARG A 57 -1.41 -13.92 -8.61
C ARG A 57 -0.62 -12.75 -9.20
N SER A 58 0.66 -12.71 -8.84
CA SER A 58 1.60 -11.74 -9.41
C SER A 58 1.97 -12.07 -10.86
N GLU A 59 1.94 -13.34 -11.23
CA GLU A 59 2.19 -13.83 -12.58
C GLU A 59 1.05 -14.74 -13.04
N GLN A 60 0.68 -14.64 -14.32
CA GLN A 60 -0.37 -15.44 -14.95
C GLN A 60 -1.68 -15.47 -14.14
N PRO A 61 -2.30 -14.33 -13.86
CA PRO A 61 -3.51 -14.26 -13.06
C PRO A 61 -4.69 -14.96 -13.76
N GLU A 62 -5.44 -15.75 -13.00
CA GLU A 62 -6.65 -16.43 -13.47
C GLU A 62 -7.91 -15.69 -13.04
N LYS A 63 -7.83 -14.92 -11.94
CA LYS A 63 -8.97 -14.18 -11.38
C LYS A 63 -8.61 -12.74 -11.10
N VAL A 64 -9.63 -11.87 -11.22
CA VAL A 64 -9.52 -10.45 -10.93
C VAL A 64 -10.74 -9.96 -10.16
N GLY A 65 -10.50 -9.23 -9.07
CA GLY A 65 -11.49 -8.44 -8.37
C GLY A 65 -11.36 -6.97 -8.74
N PHE A 66 -12.48 -6.31 -9.00
CA PHE A 66 -12.56 -4.87 -9.28
C PHE A 66 -13.21 -4.16 -8.10
N PHE A 67 -12.61 -3.05 -7.64
CA PHE A 67 -13.09 -2.32 -6.49
C PHE A 67 -13.26 -0.84 -6.83
N GLN A 68 -14.51 -0.37 -6.79
CA GLN A 68 -14.85 1.03 -6.86
C GLN A 68 -14.87 1.60 -5.43
N ILE A 69 -14.00 2.54 -5.14
CA ILE A 69 -13.82 3.12 -3.80
C ILE A 69 -14.46 4.51 -3.76
N LYS A 70 -15.48 4.70 -2.93
CA LYS A 70 -16.21 5.97 -2.82
C LYS A 70 -16.41 6.38 -1.38
N SER A 71 -16.20 7.67 -1.11
CA SER A 71 -16.44 8.25 0.20
C SER A 71 -17.59 9.26 0.18
N GLN A 72 -18.30 9.37 1.30
CA GLN A 72 -19.31 10.38 1.54
C GLN A 72 -19.08 11.03 2.90
N ASP A 73 -19.51 12.28 3.04
CA ASP A 73 -19.37 13.03 4.30
C ASP A 73 -20.34 12.54 5.38
N LYS A 74 -21.53 12.07 4.98
CA LYS A 74 -22.61 11.64 5.88
C LYS A 74 -23.65 10.77 5.17
N GLY A 75 -24.47 10.07 5.95
CA GLY A 75 -25.58 9.24 5.49
C GLY A 75 -25.18 7.79 5.30
N GLU A 76 -25.89 7.10 4.43
CA GLU A 76 -25.69 5.70 4.07
C GLU A 76 -25.86 5.52 2.55
N TRP A 77 -25.29 4.47 2.01
CA TRP A 77 -25.52 4.07 0.62
C TRP A 77 -26.84 3.32 0.52
N THR A 78 -27.87 3.98 0.02
CA THR A 78 -29.15 3.33 -0.27
C THR A 78 -29.13 2.65 -1.64
N LEU A 79 -30.02 1.68 -1.86
CA LEU A 79 -30.21 1.05 -3.16
C LEU A 79 -30.45 2.10 -4.27
N ALA A 80 -31.24 3.13 -4.00
CA ALA A 80 -31.49 4.24 -4.91
C ALA A 80 -30.20 5.02 -5.25
N ALA A 81 -29.33 5.27 -4.27
CA ALA A 81 -28.07 5.96 -4.48
C ALA A 81 -27.06 5.14 -5.32
N LEU A 82 -27.01 3.83 -5.09
CA LEU A 82 -26.17 2.89 -5.84
C LEU A 82 -26.59 2.76 -7.30
N THR A 83 -27.88 2.80 -7.58
CA THR A 83 -28.47 2.66 -8.91
C THR A 83 -28.78 4.00 -9.62
N ALA A 84 -28.49 5.14 -8.95
CA ALA A 84 -28.69 6.46 -9.54
C ALA A 84 -27.71 6.75 -10.66
N LYS A 85 -28.19 7.38 -11.73
CA LYS A 85 -27.32 7.87 -12.83
C LYS A 85 -26.39 8.96 -12.32
N LYS A 86 -25.10 8.84 -12.61
CA LYS A 86 -24.03 9.77 -12.19
C LYS A 86 -23.40 10.54 -13.37
N GLY A 87 -23.97 10.41 -14.57
CA GLY A 87 -23.46 11.09 -15.75
C GLY A 87 -24.36 10.88 -16.96
N LYS A 88 -23.98 11.51 -18.08
CA LYS A 88 -24.68 11.36 -19.37
C LYS A 88 -24.13 10.20 -20.21
N SER A 89 -22.89 9.78 -19.96
CA SER A 89 -22.26 8.63 -20.62
C SER A 89 -22.77 7.32 -20.03
N LYS A 90 -22.76 6.26 -20.84
CA LYS A 90 -23.05 4.89 -20.39
C LYS A 90 -21.73 4.10 -20.24
N PRO A 91 -21.61 3.22 -19.23
CA PRO A 91 -22.56 3.01 -18.13
C PRO A 91 -22.67 4.24 -17.20
N ALA A 92 -23.89 4.57 -16.79
CA ALA A 92 -24.20 5.82 -16.08
C ALA A 92 -24.26 5.66 -14.55
N THR A 93 -24.49 4.44 -14.04
CA THR A 93 -24.52 4.14 -12.61
C THR A 93 -23.15 3.68 -12.11
N PHE A 94 -22.90 3.74 -10.80
CA PHE A 94 -21.68 3.14 -10.22
C PHE A 94 -21.63 1.63 -10.47
N LEU A 95 -22.74 0.94 -10.26
CA LEU A 95 -22.80 -0.51 -10.43
C LEU A 95 -22.71 -0.93 -11.90
N GLY A 96 -23.26 -0.14 -12.82
CA GLY A 96 -23.09 -0.38 -14.25
C GLY A 96 -21.65 -0.27 -14.70
N ARG A 97 -20.90 0.72 -14.18
CA ARG A 97 -19.46 0.85 -14.47
C ARG A 97 -18.67 -0.34 -13.94
N LEU A 98 -18.93 -0.74 -12.70
CA LEU A 98 -18.28 -1.89 -12.09
C LEU A 98 -18.64 -3.19 -12.83
N TYR A 99 -19.91 -3.36 -13.22
CA TYR A 99 -20.37 -4.52 -13.97
C TYR A 99 -19.82 -4.59 -15.40
N HIS A 100 -19.49 -3.43 -15.99
CA HIS A 100 -18.93 -3.36 -17.34
C HIS A 100 -17.62 -4.17 -17.50
N HIS A 101 -16.90 -4.41 -16.41
CA HIS A 101 -15.72 -5.26 -16.42
C HIS A 101 -16.04 -6.72 -16.77
N MET A 102 -17.29 -7.17 -16.57
CA MET A 102 -17.75 -8.49 -17.04
C MET A 102 -17.69 -8.63 -18.56
N ASP A 103 -17.89 -7.52 -19.29
CA ASP A 103 -17.86 -7.55 -20.78
C ASP A 103 -16.43 -7.77 -21.30
N ALA A 104 -15.42 -7.26 -20.58
CA ALA A 104 -14.01 -7.36 -20.97
C ALA A 104 -13.32 -8.61 -20.40
N PHE A 105 -13.63 -9.01 -19.16
CA PHE A 105 -12.91 -10.03 -18.43
C PHE A 105 -13.70 -11.33 -18.17
N GLY A 106 -15.02 -11.30 -18.37
CA GLY A 106 -15.89 -12.48 -18.32
C GLY A 106 -15.71 -13.33 -17.07
N VAL A 107 -15.39 -14.59 -17.26
CA VAL A 107 -15.21 -15.59 -16.19
C VAL A 107 -13.98 -15.36 -15.29
N MET A 108 -13.07 -14.47 -15.68
CA MET A 108 -11.94 -14.07 -14.85
C MET A 108 -12.38 -13.19 -13.67
N VAL A 109 -13.52 -12.47 -13.80
CA VAL A 109 -14.01 -11.64 -12.71
C VAL A 109 -14.42 -12.50 -11.52
N SER A 110 -13.84 -12.26 -10.36
CA SER A 110 -14.14 -12.97 -9.11
C SER A 110 -14.90 -12.10 -8.11
N CYS A 111 -14.80 -10.76 -8.22
CA CYS A 111 -15.45 -9.84 -7.30
C CYS A 111 -15.70 -8.49 -7.99
N LEU A 112 -16.87 -7.92 -7.72
CA LEU A 112 -17.26 -6.56 -8.09
C LEU A 112 -17.55 -5.78 -6.80
N GLY A 113 -16.49 -5.23 -6.19
CA GLY A 113 -16.53 -4.60 -4.88
C GLY A 113 -16.90 -3.11 -4.94
N PHE A 114 -17.87 -2.69 -4.15
CA PHE A 114 -18.14 -1.28 -3.88
C PHE A 114 -17.74 -0.97 -2.45
N VAL A 115 -16.63 -0.24 -2.28
CA VAL A 115 -16.00 0.03 -0.99
C VAL A 115 -16.32 1.46 -0.54
N SER A 116 -16.74 1.65 0.71
CA SER A 116 -17.04 2.98 1.26
C SER A 116 -16.70 3.13 2.74
N ASN A 117 -16.58 4.42 3.17
CA ASN A 117 -16.47 4.78 4.58
C ASN A 117 -17.82 4.70 5.31
N LEU A 118 -18.93 4.74 4.58
CA LEU A 118 -20.28 4.70 5.13
C LEU A 118 -20.94 3.35 4.88
N GLY A 119 -21.87 2.98 5.78
CA GLY A 119 -22.65 1.78 5.68
C GLY A 119 -23.63 1.79 4.50
N PHE A 120 -24.22 0.65 4.28
CA PHE A 120 -25.21 0.42 3.23
C PHE A 120 -26.57 0.16 3.89
N LYS A 121 -27.61 0.75 3.31
CA LYS A 121 -29.00 0.48 3.71
C LYS A 121 -29.64 -0.40 2.63
N LEU A 122 -29.53 -1.72 2.83
CA LEU A 122 -29.99 -2.76 1.91
C LEU A 122 -30.82 -3.80 2.68
N LYS A 123 -31.85 -4.33 2.05
CA LYS A 123 -32.64 -5.43 2.61
C LYS A 123 -31.91 -6.75 2.42
N LEU A 124 -31.79 -7.53 3.49
CA LEU A 124 -31.19 -8.85 3.51
C LEU A 124 -32.22 -9.96 3.20
N ILE A 125 -31.72 -11.15 2.93
CA ILE A 125 -32.54 -12.32 2.55
C ILE A 125 -33.53 -12.74 3.63
N ASP A 126 -33.19 -12.48 4.90
CA ASP A 126 -34.09 -12.73 6.05
C ASP A 126 -35.17 -11.67 6.26
N GLY A 127 -35.19 -10.65 5.38
CA GLY A 127 -36.13 -9.54 5.42
C GLY A 127 -35.71 -8.36 6.30
N THR A 128 -34.59 -8.47 7.05
CA THR A 128 -34.03 -7.36 7.85
C THR A 128 -33.29 -6.36 6.96
N GLU A 129 -33.04 -5.16 7.48
CA GLU A 129 -32.13 -4.20 6.84
C GLU A 129 -30.72 -4.35 7.41
N THR A 130 -29.71 -4.08 6.58
CA THR A 130 -28.32 -4.00 7.03
C THR A 130 -28.14 -2.90 8.08
N THR A 131 -27.24 -3.13 9.02
CA THR A 131 -26.85 -2.23 10.10
C THR A 131 -25.40 -1.78 9.96
N ALA A 132 -24.97 -0.94 10.89
CA ALA A 132 -23.55 -0.53 10.96
C ALA A 132 -22.58 -1.70 11.22
N ASP A 133 -23.08 -2.82 11.72
CA ASP A 133 -22.25 -4.02 12.00
C ASP A 133 -21.99 -4.89 10.76
N ASN A 134 -22.78 -4.66 9.69
CA ASN A 134 -22.56 -5.32 8.40
C ASN A 134 -21.39 -4.65 7.65
N LEU A 135 -20.17 -5.09 7.93
CA LEU A 135 -18.96 -4.55 7.27
C LEU A 135 -18.82 -5.03 5.84
N VAL A 136 -19.17 -6.28 5.55
CA VAL A 136 -19.10 -6.88 4.22
C VAL A 136 -20.43 -7.56 3.92
N ILE A 137 -21.04 -7.17 2.79
CA ILE A 137 -22.34 -7.66 2.36
C ILE A 137 -22.19 -8.23 0.95
N PRO A 138 -21.96 -9.54 0.79
CA PRO A 138 -21.99 -10.18 -0.52
C PRO A 138 -23.42 -10.20 -1.08
N SER A 139 -23.55 -10.15 -2.39
CA SER A 139 -24.85 -10.20 -3.08
C SER A 139 -25.71 -11.40 -2.70
N SER A 140 -25.09 -12.53 -2.30
CA SER A 140 -25.79 -13.74 -1.83
C SER A 140 -26.59 -13.53 -0.55
N GLN A 141 -26.29 -12.49 0.24
CA GLN A 141 -27.04 -12.14 1.44
C GLN A 141 -28.18 -11.14 1.18
N LEU A 142 -28.29 -10.61 -0.04
CA LEU A 142 -29.30 -9.62 -0.38
C LEU A 142 -30.64 -10.25 -0.71
N HIS A 143 -31.72 -9.54 -0.33
CA HIS A 143 -33.09 -9.93 -0.65
C HIS A 143 -33.29 -10.01 -2.18
N PRO A 144 -34.09 -10.95 -2.69
CA PRO A 144 -34.34 -11.10 -4.14
C PRO A 144 -34.84 -9.81 -4.81
N ASP A 145 -35.66 -9.00 -4.14
CA ASP A 145 -36.14 -7.71 -4.68
C ASP A 145 -34.97 -6.72 -4.88
N VAL A 146 -34.02 -6.67 -3.94
CA VAL A 146 -32.82 -5.84 -4.07
C VAL A 146 -31.99 -6.30 -5.27
N MET A 147 -31.78 -7.59 -5.41
CA MET A 147 -31.07 -8.17 -6.54
C MET A 147 -31.76 -7.90 -7.88
N ALA A 148 -33.10 -7.94 -7.93
CA ALA A 148 -33.85 -7.59 -9.12
C ALA A 148 -33.63 -6.12 -9.54
N VAL A 149 -33.61 -5.19 -8.57
CA VAL A 149 -33.32 -3.77 -8.83
C VAL A 149 -31.88 -3.56 -9.32
N LEU A 150 -30.89 -4.23 -8.71
CA LEU A 150 -29.48 -4.17 -9.11
C LEU A 150 -29.31 -4.66 -10.57
N ARG A 151 -29.87 -5.84 -10.91
CA ARG A 151 -29.88 -6.36 -12.28
C ARG A 151 -30.56 -5.42 -13.28
N GLY A 152 -31.71 -4.86 -12.89
CA GLY A 152 -32.43 -3.89 -13.69
C GLY A 152 -31.64 -2.60 -13.95
N ALA A 153 -30.84 -2.13 -13.01
CA ALA A 153 -29.99 -0.97 -13.16
C ALA A 153 -28.82 -1.27 -14.13
N VAL A 154 -28.17 -2.41 -13.98
CA VAL A 154 -27.11 -2.89 -14.88
C VAL A 154 -27.63 -3.03 -16.31
N ALA A 155 -28.77 -3.69 -16.50
CA ALA A 155 -29.38 -3.88 -17.82
C ALA A 155 -29.74 -2.54 -18.50
N LYS A 156 -30.23 -1.55 -17.73
CA LYS A 156 -30.53 -0.18 -18.26
C LYS A 156 -29.27 0.57 -18.69
N ASP A 157 -28.13 0.26 -18.11
CA ASP A 157 -26.84 0.81 -18.52
C ASP A 157 -26.31 0.17 -19.82
N GLY A 158 -26.93 -0.92 -20.28
CA GLY A 158 -26.57 -1.62 -21.52
C GLY A 158 -25.27 -2.40 -21.42
N VAL A 159 -24.93 -2.86 -20.22
CA VAL A 159 -23.77 -3.72 -19.93
C VAL A 159 -24.25 -5.13 -19.57
N GLY A 160 -23.37 -6.13 -19.69
CA GLY A 160 -23.67 -7.50 -19.28
C GLY A 160 -24.27 -8.35 -20.40
N ASN A 161 -23.80 -8.18 -21.62
CA ASN A 161 -24.10 -9.09 -22.74
C ASN A 161 -23.37 -10.44 -22.65
N THR A 162 -22.84 -10.77 -21.47
CA THR A 162 -22.11 -12.01 -21.22
C THR A 162 -23.07 -13.14 -20.87
N ALA A 163 -22.71 -14.39 -21.23
CA ALA A 163 -23.45 -15.59 -20.85
C ALA A 163 -23.45 -15.87 -19.33
N VAL A 164 -22.64 -15.12 -18.55
CA VAL A 164 -22.46 -15.27 -17.12
C VAL A 164 -23.15 -14.13 -16.37
N ASP A 165 -24.06 -14.47 -15.44
CA ASP A 165 -24.68 -13.48 -14.55
C ASP A 165 -23.66 -13.03 -13.47
N GLY A 166 -22.95 -11.96 -13.72
CA GLY A 166 -22.00 -11.34 -12.78
C GLY A 166 -22.66 -10.64 -11.60
N SER A 167 -23.99 -10.56 -11.52
CA SER A 167 -24.67 -9.89 -10.41
C SER A 167 -24.43 -10.59 -9.06
N GLN A 168 -24.07 -11.86 -9.07
CA GLN A 168 -23.69 -12.64 -7.88
C GLN A 168 -22.29 -12.29 -7.36
N LEU A 169 -21.51 -11.52 -8.12
CA LEU A 169 -20.13 -11.11 -7.74
C LEU A 169 -20.10 -9.77 -7.02
N PHE A 170 -21.23 -9.07 -6.86
CA PHE A 170 -21.27 -7.82 -6.12
C PHE A 170 -20.98 -8.05 -4.63
N VAL A 171 -20.09 -7.22 -4.10
CA VAL A 171 -19.77 -7.12 -2.69
C VAL A 171 -19.83 -5.65 -2.27
N PHE A 172 -20.58 -5.34 -1.23
CA PHE A 172 -20.66 -4.00 -0.65
C PHE A 172 -19.87 -4.01 0.66
N GLU A 173 -18.86 -3.17 0.75
CA GLU A 173 -17.92 -3.19 1.86
C GLU A 173 -17.84 -1.82 2.53
N ARG A 174 -18.06 -1.79 3.83
CA ARG A 174 -17.80 -0.64 4.68
C ARG A 174 -16.46 -0.83 5.36
N ILE A 175 -15.53 0.08 5.09
CA ILE A 175 -14.27 0.17 5.85
C ILE A 175 -14.39 1.22 6.94
N GLY A 176 -13.79 0.98 8.11
CA GLY A 176 -13.82 1.89 9.26
C GLY A 176 -13.09 3.22 9.08
N LEU A 177 -12.58 3.47 7.88
CA LEU A 177 -11.77 4.64 7.54
C LEU A 177 -12.66 5.89 7.37
N GLY A 178 -12.50 6.88 8.25
CA GLY A 178 -13.14 8.19 8.11
C GLY A 178 -12.44 9.07 7.06
N LEU A 179 -13.04 10.25 6.78
CA LEU A 179 -12.41 11.26 5.90
C LEU A 179 -11.41 12.15 6.63
N ILE A 180 -11.42 12.12 7.95
CA ILE A 180 -10.51 12.87 8.82
C ILE A 180 -9.55 11.88 9.45
N GLU A 181 -8.29 12.26 9.61
CA GLU A 181 -7.25 11.45 10.28
C GLU A 181 -7.02 10.05 9.66
N GLN A 182 -7.20 9.95 8.35
CA GLN A 182 -7.06 8.70 7.61
C GLN A 182 -5.70 8.02 7.84
N ASP A 183 -4.63 8.82 7.93
CA ASP A 183 -3.28 8.36 8.18
C ASP A 183 -3.13 7.69 9.56
N LYS A 184 -3.79 8.22 10.58
CA LYS A 184 -3.78 7.61 11.93
C LYS A 184 -4.43 6.24 11.92
N PHE A 185 -5.57 6.12 11.23
CA PHE A 185 -6.29 4.85 11.11
C PHE A 185 -5.45 3.79 10.41
N VAL A 186 -4.83 4.13 9.27
CA VAL A 186 -4.00 3.17 8.51
C VAL A 186 -2.74 2.81 9.26
N LYS A 187 -2.11 3.76 9.98
CA LYS A 187 -0.96 3.46 10.86
C LYS A 187 -1.38 2.51 11.98
N GLY A 188 -2.57 2.67 12.57
CA GLY A 188 -3.13 1.72 13.54
C GLY A 188 -3.30 0.32 12.96
N ALA A 189 -3.91 0.21 11.77
CA ALA A 189 -4.07 -1.07 11.07
C ALA A 189 -2.73 -1.73 10.71
N LEU A 190 -1.70 -0.92 10.38
CA LEU A 190 -0.34 -1.42 10.18
C LEU A 190 0.31 -1.92 11.47
N VAL A 191 0.08 -1.26 12.62
CA VAL A 191 0.56 -1.76 13.92
C VAL A 191 -0.03 -3.14 14.21
N GLU A 192 -1.36 -3.29 14.05
CA GLU A 192 -2.05 -4.58 14.25
C GLU A 192 -1.49 -5.63 13.28
N PHE A 193 -1.38 -5.30 12.00
CA PHE A 193 -0.84 -6.20 10.99
C PHE A 193 0.60 -6.66 11.30
N ILE A 194 1.47 -5.73 11.74
CA ILE A 194 2.85 -6.05 12.13
C ILE A 194 2.86 -6.95 13.37
N HIS A 195 1.98 -6.68 14.34
CA HIS A 195 1.92 -7.48 15.57
C HIS A 195 1.48 -8.93 15.33
N GLU A 196 0.71 -9.19 14.28
CA GLU A 196 0.28 -10.53 13.87
C GLU A 196 1.41 -11.35 13.20
N ARG A 197 2.51 -10.72 12.81
CA ARG A 197 3.65 -11.38 12.15
C ARG A 197 4.70 -11.80 13.19
N GLU A 198 5.07 -13.06 13.18
CA GLU A 198 6.07 -13.63 14.09
C GLU A 198 7.47 -13.03 13.91
N ASP A 199 7.80 -12.61 12.68
CA ASP A 199 9.10 -12.07 12.27
C ASP A 199 9.24 -10.53 12.44
N ALA A 200 8.19 -9.85 12.90
CA ALA A 200 8.05 -8.41 12.71
C ALA A 200 8.24 -7.56 13.97
N HIS A 201 8.94 -8.04 14.98
CA HIS A 201 9.02 -7.42 16.30
C HIS A 201 9.44 -5.94 16.35
N TYR A 202 9.96 -5.34 15.29
CA TYR A 202 10.49 -3.97 15.31
C TYR A 202 10.36 -3.21 13.99
N ILE A 203 9.27 -3.39 13.24
CA ILE A 203 9.06 -2.62 12.00
C ILE A 203 8.72 -1.17 12.36
N PRO A 204 9.44 -0.16 11.83
CA PRO A 204 9.09 1.23 12.02
C PRO A 204 7.84 1.59 11.20
N VAL A 205 6.68 1.57 11.86
CA VAL A 205 5.35 1.77 11.27
C VAL A 205 5.27 3.03 10.42
N ILE A 206 5.89 4.13 10.88
CA ILE A 206 5.86 5.40 10.15
C ILE A 206 6.57 5.26 8.80
N SER A 207 7.78 4.69 8.76
CA SER A 207 8.54 4.51 7.52
C SER A 207 7.81 3.56 6.56
N LEU A 208 7.28 2.46 7.06
CA LEU A 208 6.49 1.52 6.25
C LEU A 208 5.22 2.19 5.68
N TYR A 209 4.50 2.93 6.52
CA TYR A 209 3.32 3.68 6.08
C TYR A 209 3.65 4.68 4.96
N GLU A 210 4.70 5.50 5.14
CA GLU A 210 5.09 6.48 4.12
C GLU A 210 5.53 5.80 2.81
N THR A 211 6.22 4.67 2.89
CA THR A 211 6.63 3.89 1.72
C THR A 211 5.41 3.30 0.98
N LEU A 212 4.51 2.64 1.68
CA LEU A 212 3.28 2.08 1.10
C LEU A 212 2.41 3.20 0.51
N ARG A 213 2.16 4.25 1.28
CA ARG A 213 1.35 5.40 0.86
C ARG A 213 1.97 6.08 -0.37
N GLY A 214 3.28 6.34 -0.35
CA GLY A 214 4.00 6.94 -1.47
C GLY A 214 3.90 6.10 -2.72
N SER A 215 4.10 4.79 -2.61
CA SER A 215 4.00 3.85 -3.73
C SER A 215 2.60 3.79 -4.32
N VAL A 216 1.56 3.63 -3.49
CA VAL A 216 0.16 3.61 -3.97
C VAL A 216 -0.21 4.95 -4.60
N PHE A 217 0.14 6.08 -3.96
CA PHE A 217 -0.14 7.42 -4.47
C PHE A 217 0.52 7.65 -5.84
N THR A 218 1.81 7.34 -5.98
CA THR A 218 2.54 7.51 -7.23
C THR A 218 1.97 6.64 -8.34
N LYS A 219 1.72 5.36 -8.06
CA LYS A 219 1.19 4.41 -9.03
C LYS A 219 -0.25 4.73 -9.45
N SER A 220 -1.09 5.25 -8.55
CA SER A 220 -2.43 5.74 -8.90
C SER A 220 -2.39 6.98 -9.80
N GLY A 221 -1.39 7.85 -9.63
CA GLY A 221 -1.25 9.09 -10.42
C GLY A 221 -0.72 8.91 -11.85
N VAL A 222 -0.29 7.72 -12.24
CA VAL A 222 0.26 7.49 -13.60
C VAL A 222 -0.89 7.46 -14.61
N THR A 223 -0.83 8.33 -15.62
CA THR A 223 -1.84 8.47 -16.70
C THR A 223 -1.27 8.17 -18.09
N GLU A 224 0.02 7.90 -18.18
CA GLU A 224 0.69 7.64 -19.45
C GLU A 224 0.36 6.24 -19.99
N GLU A 225 0.44 6.08 -21.30
CA GLU A 225 0.34 4.78 -21.95
C GLU A 225 1.62 3.97 -21.72
N PHE A 226 1.48 2.66 -21.61
CA PHE A 226 2.58 1.73 -21.39
C PHE A 226 2.95 1.06 -22.71
N THR A 227 4.23 0.93 -22.99
CA THR A 227 4.74 0.28 -24.20
C THR A 227 5.05 -1.20 -23.98
N THR A 228 5.28 -1.60 -22.74
CA THR A 228 5.57 -2.97 -22.33
C THR A 228 4.82 -3.39 -21.08
N GLU A 229 4.60 -4.69 -20.91
CA GLU A 229 4.03 -5.27 -19.70
C GLU A 229 4.90 -5.00 -18.46
N ALA A 230 6.22 -5.06 -18.63
CA ALA A 230 7.16 -4.76 -17.54
C ALA A 230 7.03 -3.31 -17.05
N GLU A 231 6.90 -2.35 -17.97
CA GLU A 231 6.65 -0.94 -17.62
C GLU A 231 5.30 -0.76 -16.89
N PHE A 232 4.26 -1.45 -17.35
CA PHE A 232 2.95 -1.44 -16.68
C PHE A 232 3.07 -1.99 -15.24
N TYR A 233 3.71 -3.13 -15.05
CA TYR A 233 3.88 -3.72 -13.73
C TYR A 233 4.69 -2.82 -12.79
N ASP A 234 5.79 -2.27 -13.26
CA ASP A 234 6.61 -1.37 -12.45
C ASP A 234 5.85 -0.11 -12.04
N ARG A 235 5.15 0.53 -12.97
CA ARG A 235 4.57 1.87 -12.76
C ARG A 235 3.14 1.87 -12.21
N LYS A 236 2.37 0.79 -12.40
CA LYS A 236 0.93 0.73 -12.03
C LYS A 236 0.60 -0.27 -10.94
N THR A 237 1.51 -1.16 -10.56
CA THR A 237 1.14 -2.29 -9.71
C THR A 237 2.04 -2.46 -8.49
N LEU A 238 1.53 -3.14 -7.48
CA LEU A 238 2.28 -3.71 -6.35
C LEU A 238 1.93 -5.19 -6.22
N SER A 239 2.94 -6.04 -6.32
CA SER A 239 2.83 -7.46 -6.02
C SER A 239 2.98 -7.72 -4.52
N ARG A 240 2.66 -8.95 -4.08
CA ARG A 240 2.99 -9.41 -2.74
C ARG A 240 4.48 -9.27 -2.45
N ALA A 241 5.35 -9.65 -3.39
CA ALA A 241 6.80 -9.57 -3.24
C ALA A 241 7.29 -8.11 -3.06
N ASP A 242 6.67 -7.15 -3.76
CA ASP A 242 7.00 -5.73 -3.58
C ASP A 242 6.69 -5.27 -2.15
N VAL A 243 5.52 -5.64 -1.63
CA VAL A 243 5.10 -5.30 -0.27
C VAL A 243 6.00 -5.97 0.77
N GLU A 244 6.33 -7.26 0.62
CA GLU A 244 7.32 -7.95 1.47
C GLU A 244 8.69 -7.25 1.42
N THR A 245 9.13 -6.81 0.25
CA THR A 245 10.37 -6.05 0.11
C THR A 245 10.32 -4.72 0.89
N MET A 246 9.16 -4.05 0.93
CA MET A 246 8.98 -2.85 1.76
C MET A 246 9.08 -3.17 3.26
N PHE A 247 8.52 -4.29 3.71
CA PHE A 247 8.68 -4.77 5.09
C PHE A 247 10.15 -5.04 5.41
N LEU A 248 10.84 -5.78 4.57
CA LEU A 248 12.26 -6.09 4.74
C LEU A 248 13.12 -4.83 4.79
N ARG A 249 12.87 -3.86 3.92
CA ARG A 249 13.58 -2.56 3.93
C ARG A 249 13.27 -1.77 5.21
N ALA A 250 12.05 -1.80 5.70
CA ALA A 250 11.68 -1.13 6.93
C ALA A 250 12.36 -1.74 8.17
N THR A 251 12.63 -3.05 8.17
CA THR A 251 13.36 -3.76 9.24
C THR A 251 14.88 -3.66 9.09
N SER A 252 15.37 -3.38 7.87
CA SER A 252 16.80 -3.33 7.61
C SER A 252 17.47 -2.22 8.43
N GLY A 253 18.63 -2.52 9.01
CA GLY A 253 19.36 -1.63 9.90
C GLY A 253 18.87 -1.61 11.36
N ARG A 254 17.72 -2.20 11.67
CA ARG A 254 17.25 -2.29 13.06
C ARG A 254 18.17 -3.14 13.91
N ARG A 255 18.60 -4.28 13.40
CA ARG A 255 19.58 -5.14 14.07
C ARG A 255 20.85 -4.37 14.46
N PHE A 256 21.33 -3.49 13.59
CA PHE A 256 22.45 -2.59 13.88
C PHE A 256 22.17 -1.70 15.11
N LEU A 257 20.99 -1.04 15.13
CA LEU A 257 20.63 -0.14 16.24
C LEU A 257 20.42 -0.88 17.56
N ASP A 258 19.85 -2.07 17.54
CA ASP A 258 19.64 -2.89 18.74
C ASP A 258 20.97 -3.38 19.32
N ASN A 259 21.97 -3.61 18.49
CA ASN A 259 23.32 -3.98 18.91
C ASN A 259 24.24 -2.76 19.13
N TRP A 260 23.73 -1.54 19.05
CA TRP A 260 24.56 -0.33 19.18
C TRP A 260 25.41 -0.28 20.45
N GLY A 261 24.91 -0.82 21.56
CA GLY A 261 25.69 -0.89 22.83
C GLY A 261 26.96 -1.69 22.66
N THR A 262 26.89 -2.85 22.07
CA THR A 262 28.05 -3.72 21.76
C THR A 262 28.99 -3.05 20.77
N ILE A 263 28.44 -2.54 19.66
CA ILE A 263 29.19 -1.84 18.61
C ILE A 263 29.96 -0.64 19.20
N ALA A 264 29.30 0.16 20.05
CA ALA A 264 29.93 1.30 20.71
C ALA A 264 31.03 0.88 21.68
N GLY A 265 30.89 -0.27 22.36
CA GLY A 265 31.92 -0.87 23.18
C GLY A 265 33.17 -1.22 22.37
N ASP A 266 32.98 -1.92 21.27
CA ASP A 266 34.07 -2.34 20.37
C ASP A 266 34.77 -1.12 19.76
N LEU A 267 33.99 -0.12 19.28
CA LEU A 267 34.55 1.12 18.75
C LEU A 267 35.36 1.89 19.79
N THR A 268 34.91 1.88 21.05
CA THR A 268 35.67 2.51 22.16
C THR A 268 36.98 1.75 22.43
N ALA A 269 36.94 0.43 22.44
CA ALA A 269 38.13 -0.41 22.61
C ALA A 269 39.14 -0.16 21.45
N ASN A 270 38.67 0.15 20.24
CA ASN A 270 39.46 0.53 19.08
C ASN A 270 39.80 2.04 19.00
N GLY A 271 39.61 2.79 20.10
CA GLY A 271 40.08 4.17 20.27
C GLY A 271 39.13 5.26 19.74
N MET A 272 37.87 4.93 19.40
CA MET A 272 36.90 5.94 18.99
C MET A 272 36.42 6.77 20.19
N ARG A 273 36.51 8.12 20.07
CA ARG A 273 36.07 9.04 21.12
C ARG A 273 34.55 9.16 21.17
N SER A 274 33.99 9.31 22.39
CA SER A 274 32.53 9.39 22.60
C SER A 274 31.82 10.43 21.73
N ARG A 275 32.43 11.61 21.53
CA ARG A 275 31.83 12.65 20.66
C ARG A 275 31.70 12.17 19.20
N ARG A 276 32.70 11.46 18.68
CA ARG A 276 32.69 10.90 17.33
C ARG A 276 31.62 9.81 17.21
N MET A 277 31.44 8.99 18.23
CA MET A 277 30.40 7.96 18.31
C MET A 277 28.98 8.51 18.21
N ILE A 278 28.71 9.66 18.84
CA ILE A 278 27.40 10.33 18.73
C ILE A 278 27.15 10.76 17.28
N VAL A 279 28.14 11.34 16.63
CA VAL A 279 28.04 11.76 15.21
C VAL A 279 27.80 10.54 14.32
N LEU A 280 28.57 9.48 14.51
CA LEU A 280 28.44 8.24 13.75
C LEU A 280 27.05 7.63 13.93
N LYS A 281 26.57 7.49 15.18
CA LYS A 281 25.22 6.97 15.44
C LYS A 281 24.14 7.74 14.70
N ASN A 282 24.22 9.07 14.71
CA ASN A 282 23.27 9.92 13.99
C ASN A 282 23.35 9.69 12.48
N SER A 283 24.55 9.57 11.91
CA SER A 283 24.73 9.26 10.48
C SER A 283 24.13 7.88 10.12
N CYS A 284 24.34 6.85 10.97
CA CYS A 284 23.73 5.55 10.79
C CYS A 284 22.20 5.62 10.82
N ILE A 285 21.62 6.35 11.80
CA ILE A 285 20.16 6.54 11.89
C ILE A 285 19.61 7.23 10.64
N LEU A 286 20.28 8.26 10.13
CA LEU A 286 19.86 8.97 8.91
C LEU A 286 19.91 8.02 7.70
N TYR A 287 20.96 7.24 7.55
CA TYR A 287 21.06 6.25 6.49
C TYR A 287 19.96 5.18 6.57
N ILE A 288 19.77 4.57 7.76
CA ILE A 288 18.73 3.57 7.99
C ILE A 288 17.34 4.13 7.63
N LYS A 289 17.07 5.38 8.02
CA LYS A 289 15.82 6.06 7.67
C LYS A 289 15.68 6.26 6.16
N ALA A 290 16.71 6.78 5.49
CA ALA A 290 16.70 6.99 4.04
C ALA A 290 16.49 5.67 3.28
N ARG A 291 17.20 4.59 3.69
CA ARG A 291 17.04 3.24 3.13
C ARG A 291 15.64 2.68 3.36
N SER A 292 15.06 2.87 4.55
CA SER A 292 13.73 2.34 4.90
C SER A 292 12.59 2.96 4.09
N VAL A 293 12.74 4.21 3.65
CA VAL A 293 11.76 4.88 2.79
C VAL A 293 12.07 4.76 1.29
N GLY A 294 13.13 4.03 0.94
CA GLY A 294 13.51 3.80 -0.46
C GLY A 294 14.11 5.03 -1.15
N GLU A 295 14.82 5.90 -0.39
CA GLU A 295 15.54 7.04 -0.97
C GLU A 295 16.53 6.54 -2.04
N PRO A 296 16.56 7.14 -3.26
CA PRO A 296 17.31 6.60 -4.39
C PRO A 296 18.81 6.41 -4.12
N GLY A 297 19.47 7.39 -3.46
CA GLY A 297 20.90 7.30 -3.14
C GLY A 297 21.18 6.21 -2.11
N ALA A 298 20.36 6.08 -1.06
CA ALA A 298 20.48 5.01 -0.07
C ALA A 298 20.24 3.63 -0.69
N THR A 299 19.27 3.52 -1.58
CA THR A 299 18.96 2.28 -2.29
C THR A 299 20.10 1.86 -3.20
N ALA A 300 20.67 2.80 -3.98
CA ALA A 300 21.81 2.54 -4.85
C ALA A 300 23.06 2.16 -4.07
N PHE A 301 23.33 2.85 -2.93
CA PHE A 301 24.45 2.51 -2.06
C PHE A 301 24.32 1.12 -1.44
N ASN A 302 23.12 0.77 -0.93
CA ASN A 302 22.85 -0.57 -0.39
C ASN A 302 23.02 -1.66 -1.45
N ALA A 303 22.55 -1.45 -2.69
CA ALA A 303 22.73 -2.41 -3.78
C ALA A 303 24.20 -2.61 -4.09
N ALA A 304 24.96 -1.52 -4.26
CA ALA A 304 26.39 -1.60 -4.52
C ALA A 304 27.16 -2.28 -3.37
N ALA A 305 26.78 -1.99 -2.12
CA ALA A 305 27.40 -2.64 -0.95
C ALA A 305 27.16 -4.16 -0.95
N ARG A 306 25.92 -4.58 -1.20
CA ARG A 306 25.57 -6.02 -1.27
C ARG A 306 26.31 -6.75 -2.37
N ASP A 307 26.40 -6.17 -3.58
CA ASP A 307 27.13 -6.78 -4.69
C ASP A 307 28.62 -6.96 -4.37
N ILE A 308 29.23 -5.96 -3.73
CA ILE A 308 30.64 -6.00 -3.30
C ILE A 308 30.83 -7.01 -2.17
N ILE A 309 29.95 -7.03 -1.17
CA ILE A 309 30.00 -8.01 -0.05
C ILE A 309 29.93 -9.43 -0.61
N ILE A 310 29.00 -9.71 -1.53
CA ILE A 310 28.87 -11.03 -2.15
C ILE A 310 30.15 -11.39 -2.94
N ALA A 311 30.69 -10.44 -3.71
CA ALA A 311 31.88 -10.66 -4.51
C ALA A 311 33.15 -10.94 -3.68
N HIS A 312 33.22 -10.40 -2.46
CA HIS A 312 34.38 -10.46 -1.58
C HIS A 312 34.09 -11.18 -0.25
N GLN A 313 33.08 -12.02 -0.17
CA GLN A 313 32.63 -12.67 1.07
C GLN A 313 33.77 -13.36 1.80
N THR A 314 34.60 -14.14 1.12
CA THR A 314 35.73 -14.88 1.71
C THR A 314 36.78 -13.95 2.34
N GLU A 315 36.97 -12.76 1.78
CA GLU A 315 37.90 -11.76 2.32
C GLU A 315 37.25 -11.08 3.57
N ILE A 316 35.98 -10.74 3.47
CA ILE A 316 35.20 -10.14 4.57
C ILE A 316 35.17 -11.09 5.76
N ASP A 317 34.95 -12.37 5.56
CA ASP A 317 34.90 -13.39 6.60
C ASP A 317 36.26 -13.58 7.30
N SER A 318 37.35 -13.06 6.73
CA SER A 318 38.69 -13.10 7.36
C SER A 318 38.95 -11.96 8.35
N TYR A 319 38.11 -10.93 8.39
CA TYR A 319 38.26 -9.79 9.31
C TYR A 319 37.63 -10.10 10.67
N GLU A 320 38.32 -9.70 11.73
CA GLU A 320 37.89 -9.97 13.11
C GLU A 320 37.04 -8.84 13.70
N THR A 321 37.14 -7.62 13.15
CA THR A 321 36.50 -6.43 13.72
C THR A 321 35.67 -5.64 12.70
N LEU A 322 34.59 -5.03 13.18
CA LEU A 322 33.74 -4.15 12.37
C LEU A 322 34.53 -2.99 11.71
N PRO A 323 35.49 -2.31 12.41
CA PRO A 323 36.30 -1.26 11.79
C PRO A 323 37.15 -1.74 10.59
N GLU A 324 37.65 -2.98 10.61
CA GLU A 324 38.42 -3.54 9.49
C GLU A 324 37.54 -3.71 8.26
N ILE A 325 36.33 -4.25 8.42
CA ILE A 325 35.37 -4.41 7.34
C ILE A 325 34.94 -3.03 6.79
N VAL A 326 34.67 -2.06 7.66
CA VAL A 326 34.37 -0.68 7.26
C VAL A 326 35.48 -0.08 6.41
N ALA A 327 36.75 -0.22 6.87
CA ALA A 327 37.90 0.32 6.15
C ALA A 327 38.09 -0.34 4.76
N GLN A 328 37.67 -1.58 4.62
CA GLN A 328 37.75 -2.29 3.34
C GLN A 328 36.61 -1.92 2.41
N LEU A 329 35.36 -1.90 2.88
CA LEU A 329 34.21 -1.42 2.11
C LEU A 329 34.37 0.03 1.70
N GLU A 330 35.04 0.85 2.51
CA GLU A 330 35.33 2.25 2.18
C GLU A 330 36.17 2.39 0.90
N LYS A 331 37.06 1.45 0.59
CA LYS A 331 37.89 1.45 -0.63
C LYS A 331 37.10 1.04 -1.87
N TRP A 332 36.13 0.18 -1.71
CA TRP A 332 35.40 -0.43 -2.82
C TRP A 332 34.11 0.31 -3.21
N LEU A 333 33.52 1.02 -2.26
CA LEU A 333 32.21 1.66 -2.45
C LEU A 333 32.30 3.14 -2.90
N PRO A 334 31.29 3.65 -3.65
CA PRO A 334 31.23 5.03 -4.10
C PRO A 334 31.45 6.04 -2.99
N SER A 335 32.14 7.15 -3.30
CA SER A 335 32.52 8.18 -2.32
C SER A 335 31.53 9.34 -2.19
N ASP A 336 30.57 9.45 -3.09
CA ASP A 336 29.72 10.61 -3.31
C ASP A 336 28.34 10.54 -2.65
N TYR A 337 28.10 9.58 -1.75
CA TYR A 337 26.84 9.47 -1.03
C TYR A 337 26.85 10.32 0.27
N GLU A 338 25.82 11.14 0.49
CA GLU A 338 25.72 12.10 1.61
C GLU A 338 25.85 11.45 3.00
N HIS A 339 25.26 10.26 3.21
CA HIS A 339 25.31 9.53 4.47
C HIS A 339 26.30 8.39 4.47
N ARG A 340 27.35 8.47 3.65
CA ARG A 340 28.31 7.40 3.37
C ARG A 340 28.90 6.78 4.62
N GLU A 341 29.34 7.57 5.60
CA GLU A 341 29.96 7.04 6.82
C GLU A 341 28.99 6.14 7.59
N GLY A 342 27.75 6.60 7.83
CA GLY A 342 26.73 5.79 8.47
C GLY A 342 26.36 4.55 7.68
N ALA A 343 26.28 4.68 6.36
CA ALA A 343 26.02 3.57 5.45
C ALA A 343 27.08 2.48 5.53
N LEU A 344 28.36 2.85 5.50
CA LEU A 344 29.46 1.91 5.62
C LEU A 344 29.39 1.06 6.90
N TYR A 345 29.12 1.70 8.06
CA TYR A 345 29.02 0.97 9.32
C TYR A 345 27.78 0.04 9.36
N VAL A 346 26.65 0.47 8.84
CA VAL A 346 25.43 -0.35 8.79
C VAL A 346 25.62 -1.56 7.88
N GLU A 347 26.11 -1.35 6.65
CA GLU A 347 26.30 -2.43 5.68
C GLU A 347 27.40 -3.40 6.13
N SER A 348 28.50 -2.90 6.73
CA SER A 348 29.56 -3.76 7.30
C SER A 348 29.03 -4.64 8.43
N PHE A 349 28.19 -4.09 9.31
CA PHE A 349 27.57 -4.87 10.39
C PHE A 349 26.60 -5.93 9.85
N GLU A 350 25.83 -5.59 8.84
CA GLU A 350 24.89 -6.54 8.22
C GLU A 350 25.63 -7.65 7.44
N ALA A 351 26.84 -7.40 6.99
CA ALA A 351 27.70 -8.40 6.32
C ALA A 351 28.22 -9.49 7.27
N ILE A 352 28.38 -9.19 8.58
CA ILE A 352 28.90 -10.13 9.58
C ILE A 352 27.83 -11.16 10.00
N GLY A 353 26.55 -10.92 9.76
CA GLY A 353 25.53 -11.76 10.31
C GLY A 353 24.31 -12.04 9.57
#